data_c955f886c7ec044976594d1866c16bee
#
_entry.id   c955f886c7ec044976594d1866c16bee
#
_cell.length_a   1.000
_cell.length_b   1.000
_cell.length_c   1.000
_cell.angle_alpha   90.00
_cell.angle_beta   90.00
_cell.angle_gamma   90.00
#
_symmetry.space_group_name_H-M   'P 1'
#
loop_
_entity.id
_entity.type
_entity.pdbx_description
1 polymer ?
#
loop_
_entity_poly.entity_id
_entity_poly.type
_entity_poly.pdbx_seq_one_letter_code
_entity_poly.pdbx_strand_id
1 'polypeptide(L)'
;MARRAVKAKSRAKVKAKAPRRGRVASARRVTAAKRKTAAKRKTAAKSKTAAKSKPSAAKRQRPIELYYWPTPNGWKISIMLEECRLPYVMKPVNIAAGDQFKPEFLAISPNNRMPAIVDPDGPGGRPISVFESGAILQYLGRKTGRFYPSDERARTAVEEWLFWQMGGLGPMAGQAHHFRIYAPERLPYAIDRYTNEVNRLYGVMNIRLKDRPFLAGKYSIADMACVGWVSRWERQGQDINDFPHLKLWLETLMARPAVQRGMKLRVEEASQVDMKDPKVRSLLFAQRARTA
;
A
#
# COMPACT_ATOMS: atom_id res chain seq x y z
N MET A 1 14.89 -31.86 53.56
CA MET A 1 15.59 -33.10 53.17
C MET A 1 15.28 -33.31 51.69
N ALA A 2 16.12 -33.41 50.89
CA ALA A 2 17.24 -33.92 50.27
C ALA A 2 17.51 -33.21 48.92
N ARG A 3 18.69 -32.66 48.77
CA ARG A 3 19.32 -32.15 47.52
C ARG A 3 19.64 -33.36 46.63
N ARG A 4 19.50 -33.24 45.33
CA ARG A 4 20.31 -33.99 44.37
C ARG A 4 20.74 -33.09 43.20
N ALA A 5 22.05 -32.89 43.16
CA ALA A 5 22.82 -32.33 42.07
C ALA A 5 23.06 -33.38 40.98
N VAL A 6 23.05 -33.02 39.71
CA VAL A 6 23.64 -33.81 38.63
C VAL A 6 24.47 -32.89 37.71
N LYS A 7 25.74 -33.15 37.82
CA LYS A 7 26.95 -33.02 37.00
C LYS A 7 26.86 -32.49 35.57
N ALA A 8 27.80 -31.58 35.35
CA ALA A 8 28.34 -31.14 34.06
C ALA A 8 29.12 -32.25 33.34
N LYS A 9 29.05 -32.26 31.99
CA LYS A 9 30.03 -32.86 31.06
C LYS A 9 30.25 -31.95 29.89
N SER A 10 31.34 -31.29 29.81
CA SER A 10 32.59 -31.39 29.07
C SER A 10 32.44 -31.14 27.55
N ARG A 11 33.18 -30.11 27.22
CA ARG A 11 33.63 -29.59 25.89
C ARG A 11 34.12 -30.68 24.93
N ALA A 12 33.81 -30.54 23.65
CA ALA A 12 34.65 -31.01 22.57
C ALA A 12 34.92 -29.86 21.58
N LYS A 13 36.22 -29.52 21.47
CA LYS A 13 36.80 -28.61 20.48
C LYS A 13 36.89 -29.38 19.15
N VAL A 14 36.42 -28.76 18.06
CA VAL A 14 36.77 -29.21 16.71
C VAL A 14 37.56 -28.09 16.04
N LYS A 15 38.79 -28.48 15.63
CA LYS A 15 39.82 -27.65 14.99
C LYS A 15 39.42 -27.29 13.54
N ALA A 16 39.71 -26.06 13.19
CA ALA A 16 39.72 -25.54 11.81
C ALA A 16 40.82 -26.20 10.98
N LYS A 17 40.52 -26.51 9.71
CA LYS A 17 41.48 -26.77 8.64
C LYS A 17 41.20 -25.83 7.49
N ALA A 18 42.19 -24.98 7.18
CA ALA A 18 42.23 -24.16 5.97
C ALA A 18 42.71 -24.98 4.77
N PRO A 19 42.28 -24.68 3.55
CA PRO A 19 42.99 -25.16 2.37
C PRO A 19 43.82 -24.07 1.69
N ARG A 20 44.91 -24.57 1.16
CA ARG A 20 46.09 -23.95 0.54
C ARG A 20 45.77 -23.18 -0.76
N ARG A 21 46.57 -22.11 -0.92
CA ARG A 21 46.78 -21.40 -2.18
C ARG A 21 47.47 -22.30 -3.22
N GLY A 22 47.00 -22.25 -4.46
CA GLY A 22 47.68 -22.71 -5.65
C GLY A 22 47.79 -21.57 -6.67
N ARG A 23 49.01 -21.08 -6.86
CA ARG A 23 49.46 -20.20 -7.94
C ARG A 23 49.77 -21.08 -9.15
N VAL A 24 49.42 -20.70 -10.37
CA VAL A 24 50.28 -20.82 -11.55
C VAL A 24 49.93 -19.71 -12.55
N ALA A 25 51.01 -19.05 -12.98
CA ALA A 25 51.09 -18.01 -13.99
C ALA A 25 51.30 -18.60 -15.39
N SER A 26 51.07 -17.84 -16.42
CA SER A 26 51.93 -17.59 -17.58
C SER A 26 51.07 -17.17 -18.79
N ALA A 27 51.13 -15.99 -19.17
CA ALA A 27 51.74 -15.25 -20.24
C ALA A 27 51.85 -15.97 -21.61
N ARG A 28 51.33 -15.36 -22.66
CA ARG A 28 52.04 -15.04 -23.91
C ARG A 28 51.28 -14.07 -24.82
N ARG A 29 52.00 -13.03 -25.20
CA ARG A 29 51.76 -12.06 -26.28
C ARG A 29 51.95 -12.71 -27.66
N VAL A 30 51.23 -12.25 -28.69
CA VAL A 30 51.73 -12.08 -30.06
C VAL A 30 50.89 -11.00 -30.76
N THR A 31 51.42 -9.89 -30.95
CA THR A 31 51.78 -8.98 -32.04
C THR A 31 50.92 -8.90 -33.31
N ALA A 32 50.67 -7.68 -33.62
CA ALA A 32 50.19 -6.91 -34.74
C ALA A 32 50.54 -7.38 -36.16
N ALA A 33 49.65 -7.06 -37.11
CA ALA A 33 50.07 -6.62 -38.45
C ALA A 33 48.97 -5.74 -39.12
N LYS A 34 49.45 -4.63 -39.61
CA LYS A 34 48.77 -3.63 -40.45
C LYS A 34 48.42 -4.20 -41.82
N ARG A 35 47.34 -3.76 -42.47
CA ARG A 35 47.45 -3.17 -43.84
C ARG A 35 46.19 -2.39 -44.22
N LYS A 36 46.44 -1.21 -44.75
CA LYS A 36 45.54 -0.27 -45.42
C LYS A 36 45.14 -0.79 -46.80
N THR A 37 43.88 -0.53 -47.24
CA THR A 37 43.60 -0.09 -48.60
C THR A 37 42.36 0.75 -48.63
N ALA A 38 42.49 1.93 -49.21
CA ALA A 38 41.45 2.88 -49.50
C ALA A 38 40.77 2.55 -50.84
N ALA A 39 39.46 2.67 -50.88
CA ALA A 39 38.77 2.84 -52.15
C ALA A 39 37.61 3.86 -51.98
N LYS A 40 37.77 4.99 -52.59
CA LYS A 40 36.76 6.02 -52.83
C LYS A 40 35.62 5.45 -53.68
N ARG A 41 34.39 5.58 -53.22
CA ARG A 41 33.23 5.67 -54.11
C ARG A 41 32.29 6.76 -53.65
N LYS A 42 32.24 7.84 -54.45
CA LYS A 42 31.20 8.87 -54.42
C LYS A 42 29.92 8.26 -54.90
N THR A 43 28.82 8.38 -54.17
CA THR A 43 27.45 8.35 -54.74
C THR A 43 26.53 9.24 -53.91
N ALA A 44 26.07 10.21 -54.61
CA ALA A 44 24.86 11.03 -54.50
C ALA A 44 24.07 11.07 -53.20
N ALA A 45 24.08 12.21 -52.55
CA ALA A 45 23.12 12.65 -51.56
C ALA A 45 21.73 12.78 -52.21
N LYS A 46 20.78 11.88 -51.86
CA LYS A 46 19.36 12.15 -51.97
C LYS A 46 18.87 12.66 -50.62
N SER A 47 18.60 13.96 -50.53
CA SER A 47 17.91 14.59 -49.42
C SER A 47 16.51 14.01 -49.31
N LYS A 48 16.29 13.11 -48.36
CA LYS A 48 14.94 12.81 -47.89
C LYS A 48 14.59 13.86 -46.84
N THR A 49 13.74 14.80 -47.23
CA THR A 49 12.99 15.67 -46.34
C THR A 49 12.28 14.81 -45.32
N ALA A 50 12.80 14.80 -44.10
CA ALA A 50 12.10 14.21 -42.96
C ALA A 50 10.82 15.00 -42.72
N ALA A 51 9.70 14.44 -43.11
CA ALA A 51 8.40 14.93 -42.71
C ALA A 51 8.39 15.00 -41.18
N LYS A 52 8.37 16.23 -40.63
CA LYS A 52 8.10 16.45 -39.19
C LYS A 52 6.72 15.89 -38.92
N SER A 53 6.67 14.68 -38.31
CA SER A 53 5.45 14.16 -37.73
C SER A 53 4.97 15.17 -36.69
N LYS A 54 3.79 15.73 -36.90
CA LYS A 54 3.10 16.55 -35.89
C LYS A 54 3.04 15.73 -34.60
N PRO A 55 3.35 16.33 -33.43
CA PRO A 55 3.19 15.62 -32.18
C PRO A 55 1.74 15.15 -32.12
N SER A 56 1.53 13.84 -32.02
CA SER A 56 0.23 13.24 -31.75
C SER A 56 -0.32 13.91 -30.48
N ALA A 57 -1.48 14.56 -30.61
CA ALA A 57 -2.15 15.14 -29.45
C ALA A 57 -2.25 14.03 -28.40
N ALA A 58 -1.56 14.21 -27.27
CA ALA A 58 -1.56 13.25 -26.18
C ALA A 58 -3.03 12.94 -25.85
N LYS A 59 -3.44 11.67 -26.02
CA LYS A 59 -4.82 11.25 -25.80
C LYS A 59 -5.16 11.60 -24.36
N ARG A 60 -6.12 12.51 -24.18
CA ARG A 60 -6.52 12.97 -22.84
C ARG A 60 -6.99 11.77 -22.03
N GLN A 61 -6.34 11.49 -20.89
CA GLN A 61 -6.68 10.39 -20.02
C GLN A 61 -8.12 10.55 -19.54
N ARG A 62 -8.94 9.50 -19.71
CA ARG A 62 -10.30 9.47 -19.18
C ARG A 62 -10.26 9.35 -17.66
N PRO A 63 -11.20 9.99 -16.94
CA PRO A 63 -11.21 9.94 -15.49
C PRO A 63 -11.51 8.53 -14.99
N ILE A 64 -10.79 8.13 -13.91
CA ILE A 64 -11.04 6.89 -13.18
C ILE A 64 -12.33 7.05 -12.38
N GLU A 65 -13.24 6.10 -12.39
CA GLU A 65 -14.39 6.07 -11.49
C GLU A 65 -13.95 5.52 -10.15
N LEU A 66 -14.09 6.32 -9.08
CA LEU A 66 -13.78 5.93 -7.71
C LEU A 66 -15.08 5.66 -6.95
N TYR A 67 -15.38 4.40 -6.67
CA TYR A 67 -16.48 3.96 -5.82
C TYR A 67 -16.06 4.04 -4.36
N TYR A 68 -16.67 4.95 -3.59
CA TYR A 68 -16.06 5.49 -2.40
C TYR A 68 -17.07 5.83 -1.29
N TRP A 69 -16.62 5.66 -0.05
CA TRP A 69 -17.18 6.26 1.15
C TRP A 69 -16.04 6.72 2.05
N PRO A 70 -16.17 7.81 2.85
CA PRO A 70 -15.09 8.36 3.68
C PRO A 70 -14.80 7.49 4.90
N THR A 71 -14.02 6.47 4.68
CA THR A 71 -13.51 5.52 5.68
C THR A 71 -11.99 5.41 5.55
N PRO A 72 -11.27 4.89 6.55
CA PRO A 72 -9.84 4.68 6.44
C PRO A 72 -9.41 3.88 5.21
N ASN A 73 -10.26 2.98 4.70
CA ASN A 73 -9.96 2.23 3.47
C ASN A 73 -10.23 3.06 2.20
N GLY A 74 -11.30 3.87 2.18
CA GLY A 74 -11.59 4.78 1.08
C GLY A 74 -10.49 5.81 0.89
N TRP A 75 -10.00 6.39 1.98
CA TRP A 75 -8.91 7.38 1.98
C TRP A 75 -7.63 6.88 1.36
N LYS A 76 -7.31 5.60 1.42
CA LYS A 76 -6.13 5.03 0.75
C LYS A 76 -6.12 5.39 -0.73
N ILE A 77 -7.28 5.25 -1.39
CA ILE A 77 -7.38 5.42 -2.84
C ILE A 77 -7.54 6.88 -3.24
N SER A 78 -8.35 7.65 -2.51
CA SER A 78 -8.44 9.09 -2.76
C SER A 78 -7.09 9.79 -2.59
N ILE A 79 -6.30 9.43 -1.55
CA ILE A 79 -4.94 9.93 -1.36
C ILE A 79 -4.04 9.55 -2.56
N MET A 80 -4.08 8.29 -2.99
CA MET A 80 -3.25 7.83 -4.12
C MET A 80 -3.59 8.57 -5.41
N LEU A 81 -4.87 8.76 -5.71
CA LEU A 81 -5.31 9.51 -6.89
C LEU A 81 -4.85 10.97 -6.85
N GLU A 82 -4.97 11.63 -5.70
CA GLU A 82 -4.51 13.00 -5.47
C GLU A 82 -2.97 13.11 -5.57
N GLU A 83 -2.22 12.20 -4.97
CA GLU A 83 -0.75 12.17 -5.04
C GLU A 83 -0.23 11.93 -6.47
N CYS A 84 -0.94 11.12 -7.24
CA CYS A 84 -0.62 10.88 -8.64
C CYS A 84 -1.15 11.95 -9.59
N ARG A 85 -2.03 12.84 -9.13
CA ARG A 85 -2.75 13.84 -9.95
C ARG A 85 -3.52 13.17 -11.09
N LEU A 86 -4.10 12.01 -10.82
CA LEU A 86 -4.92 11.30 -11.78
C LEU A 86 -6.32 11.95 -11.85
N PRO A 87 -6.89 12.14 -13.04
CA PRO A 87 -8.28 12.55 -13.14
C PRO A 87 -9.20 11.44 -12.65
N TYR A 88 -10.16 11.78 -11.79
CA TYR A 88 -11.16 10.83 -11.31
C TYR A 88 -12.52 11.46 -11.13
N VAL A 89 -13.57 10.63 -11.21
CA VAL A 89 -14.94 10.95 -10.84
C VAL A 89 -15.34 10.06 -9.68
N MET A 90 -15.80 10.68 -8.60
CA MET A 90 -16.25 9.94 -7.43
C MET A 90 -17.69 9.46 -7.60
N LYS A 91 -17.89 8.17 -7.35
CA LYS A 91 -19.17 7.47 -7.27
C LYS A 91 -19.44 7.11 -5.81
N PRO A 92 -20.37 7.78 -5.13
CA PRO A 92 -20.63 7.49 -3.72
C PRO A 92 -21.22 6.08 -3.56
N VAL A 93 -20.73 5.37 -2.54
CA VAL A 93 -21.30 4.08 -2.08
C VAL A 93 -21.69 4.27 -0.62
N ASN A 94 -22.90 4.75 -0.37
CA ASN A 94 -23.39 4.97 0.99
C ASN A 94 -23.61 3.63 1.69
N ILE A 95 -22.64 3.21 2.50
CA ILE A 95 -22.67 1.93 3.21
C ILE A 95 -23.79 1.85 4.26
N ALA A 96 -24.24 2.99 4.78
CA ALA A 96 -25.36 3.06 5.71
C ALA A 96 -26.73 2.91 5.02
N ALA A 97 -26.80 3.24 3.73
CA ALA A 97 -28.00 3.03 2.89
C ALA A 97 -28.03 1.65 2.21
N GLY A 98 -26.95 0.87 2.29
CA GLY A 98 -26.87 -0.45 1.69
C GLY A 98 -26.42 -0.45 0.21
N ASP A 99 -25.83 0.65 -0.29
CA ASP A 99 -25.41 0.75 -1.69
C ASP A 99 -24.38 -0.33 -2.08
N GLN A 100 -23.60 -0.83 -1.10
CA GLN A 100 -22.64 -1.91 -1.32
C GLN A 100 -23.28 -3.25 -1.71
N PHE A 101 -24.60 -3.37 -1.62
CA PHE A 101 -25.34 -4.57 -1.97
C PHE A 101 -26.05 -4.48 -3.32
N LYS A 102 -26.01 -3.33 -3.98
CA LYS A 102 -26.62 -3.14 -5.29
C LYS A 102 -25.92 -3.99 -6.36
N PRO A 103 -26.67 -4.59 -7.29
CA PRO A 103 -26.11 -5.48 -8.32
C PRO A 103 -24.99 -4.82 -9.13
N GLU A 104 -25.13 -3.55 -9.49
CA GLU A 104 -24.14 -2.78 -10.24
C GLU A 104 -22.81 -2.61 -9.48
N PHE A 105 -22.88 -2.47 -8.15
CA PHE A 105 -21.66 -2.42 -7.34
C PHE A 105 -21.05 -3.80 -7.13
N LEU A 106 -21.86 -4.84 -6.94
CA LEU A 106 -21.39 -6.21 -6.79
C LEU A 106 -20.69 -6.73 -8.05
N ALA A 107 -21.07 -6.26 -9.24
CA ALA A 107 -20.42 -6.59 -10.50
C ALA A 107 -18.93 -6.13 -10.53
N ILE A 108 -18.56 -5.07 -9.79
CA ILE A 108 -17.22 -4.52 -9.73
C ILE A 108 -16.49 -4.84 -8.42
N SER A 109 -17.23 -5.13 -7.35
CA SER A 109 -16.71 -5.51 -6.03
C SER A 109 -17.54 -6.65 -5.43
N PRO A 110 -17.26 -7.92 -5.80
CA PRO A 110 -18.03 -9.08 -5.36
C PRO A 110 -17.97 -9.30 -3.83
N ASN A 111 -16.98 -8.73 -3.16
CA ASN A 111 -16.86 -8.72 -1.69
C ASN A 111 -17.82 -7.71 -1.01
N ASN A 112 -18.64 -6.97 -1.76
CA ASN A 112 -19.52 -5.91 -1.25
C ASN A 112 -18.84 -4.91 -0.30
N ARG A 113 -17.59 -4.57 -0.61
CA ARG A 113 -16.78 -3.61 0.15
C ARG A 113 -16.26 -2.51 -0.77
N MET A 114 -16.35 -1.28 -0.30
CA MET A 114 -15.62 -0.16 -0.92
C MET A 114 -14.23 -0.02 -0.25
N PRO A 115 -13.24 0.60 -0.90
CA PRO A 115 -13.28 1.19 -2.23
C PRO A 115 -13.17 0.16 -3.37
N ALA A 116 -13.67 0.56 -4.53
CA ALA A 116 -13.41 -0.06 -5.82
C ALA A 116 -13.15 1.03 -6.86
N ILE A 117 -12.50 0.69 -7.96
CA ILE A 117 -12.32 1.60 -9.10
C ILE A 117 -12.73 0.94 -10.41
N VAL A 118 -13.15 1.75 -11.37
CA VAL A 118 -13.20 1.38 -12.79
C VAL A 118 -12.27 2.33 -13.54
N ASP A 119 -11.21 1.77 -14.13
CA ASP A 119 -10.29 2.53 -14.98
C ASP A 119 -10.66 2.29 -16.45
N PRO A 120 -11.18 3.31 -17.16
CA PRO A 120 -11.55 3.17 -18.56
C PRO A 120 -10.34 3.02 -19.49
N ASP A 121 -9.15 3.46 -19.05
CA ASP A 121 -7.89 3.37 -19.79
C ASP A 121 -6.96 2.30 -19.15
N GLY A 122 -7.51 1.13 -18.91
CA GLY A 122 -6.79 -0.02 -18.34
C GLY A 122 -5.78 -0.66 -19.30
N PRO A 123 -5.17 -1.78 -18.90
CA PRO A 123 -4.19 -2.49 -19.71
C PRO A 123 -4.74 -2.89 -21.08
N GLY A 124 -3.93 -2.68 -22.12
CA GLY A 124 -4.34 -2.92 -23.52
C GLY A 124 -5.42 -1.95 -24.02
N GLY A 125 -5.62 -0.80 -23.34
CA GLY A 125 -6.60 0.23 -23.72
C GLY A 125 -8.05 -0.17 -23.44
N ARG A 126 -8.30 -1.23 -22.67
CA ARG A 126 -9.63 -1.72 -22.30
C ARG A 126 -9.96 -1.36 -20.85
N PRO A 127 -11.24 -1.10 -20.52
CA PRO A 127 -11.64 -0.86 -19.14
C PRO A 127 -11.30 -2.04 -18.22
N ILE A 128 -10.99 -1.71 -16.96
CA ILE A 128 -10.77 -2.70 -15.90
C ILE A 128 -11.42 -2.21 -14.60
N SER A 129 -12.12 -3.10 -13.90
CA SER A 129 -12.53 -2.90 -12.52
C SER A 129 -11.52 -3.54 -11.57
N VAL A 130 -11.22 -2.86 -10.47
CA VAL A 130 -10.33 -3.38 -9.42
C VAL A 130 -10.98 -3.12 -8.07
N PHE A 131 -11.11 -4.15 -7.26
CA PHE A 131 -11.49 -4.08 -5.86
C PHE A 131 -10.32 -4.50 -4.96
N GLU A 132 -10.45 -4.43 -3.64
CA GLU A 132 -9.42 -4.51 -2.61
C GLU A 132 -8.47 -3.29 -2.63
N SER A 133 -8.47 -2.53 -1.53
CA SER A 133 -7.70 -1.28 -1.45
C SER A 133 -6.20 -1.48 -1.67
N GLY A 134 -5.62 -2.60 -1.23
CA GLY A 134 -4.24 -2.95 -1.49
C GLY A 134 -3.96 -3.22 -2.96
N ALA A 135 -4.83 -3.98 -3.62
CA ALA A 135 -4.72 -4.28 -5.05
C ALA A 135 -4.86 -3.02 -5.92
N ILE A 136 -5.79 -2.12 -5.53
CA ILE A 136 -5.96 -0.82 -6.20
C ILE A 136 -4.70 0.03 -6.07
N LEU A 137 -4.10 0.12 -4.88
CA LEU A 137 -2.86 0.86 -4.65
C LEU A 137 -1.72 0.32 -5.52
N GLN A 138 -1.54 -0.99 -5.58
CA GLN A 138 -0.53 -1.62 -6.44
C GLN A 138 -0.83 -1.38 -7.93
N TYR A 139 -2.08 -1.49 -8.36
CA TYR A 139 -2.50 -1.22 -9.73
C TYR A 139 -2.16 0.21 -10.15
N LEU A 140 -2.58 1.21 -9.36
CA LEU A 140 -2.30 2.63 -9.61
C LEU A 140 -0.79 2.93 -9.55
N GLY A 141 -0.07 2.29 -8.64
CA GLY A 141 1.39 2.38 -8.56
C GLY A 141 2.08 1.89 -9.82
N ARG A 142 1.68 0.74 -10.36
CA ARG A 142 2.19 0.22 -11.64
C ARG A 142 1.79 1.10 -12.83
N LYS A 143 0.54 1.55 -12.86
CA LYS A 143 0.01 2.43 -13.94
C LYS A 143 0.79 3.73 -14.04
N THR A 144 1.17 4.31 -12.91
CA THR A 144 1.81 5.65 -12.85
C THR A 144 3.33 5.60 -12.71
N GLY A 145 3.91 4.45 -12.35
CA GLY A 145 5.32 4.34 -11.96
C GLY A 145 5.67 5.11 -10.67
N ARG A 146 4.67 5.47 -9.84
CA ARG A 146 4.85 6.30 -8.65
C ARG A 146 4.49 5.56 -7.38
N PHE A 147 5.25 5.79 -6.31
CA PHE A 147 5.00 5.28 -4.95
C PHE A 147 5.02 3.75 -4.81
N TYR A 148 5.34 3.04 -5.88
CA TYR A 148 5.46 1.59 -5.93
C TYR A 148 6.61 1.24 -6.89
N PRO A 149 7.81 0.95 -6.37
CA PRO A 149 9.01 0.81 -7.16
C PRO A 149 8.98 -0.42 -8.09
N SER A 150 9.69 -0.33 -9.21
CA SER A 150 9.88 -1.46 -10.14
C SER A 150 11.06 -2.35 -9.75
N ASP A 151 12.04 -1.83 -9.00
CA ASP A 151 13.13 -2.62 -8.43
C ASP A 151 12.57 -3.63 -7.43
N GLU A 152 12.97 -4.91 -7.58
CA GLU A 152 12.38 -6.02 -6.82
C GLU A 152 12.61 -5.90 -5.32
N ARG A 153 13.83 -5.53 -4.90
CA ARG A 153 14.16 -5.39 -3.47
C ARG A 153 13.38 -4.25 -2.81
N ALA A 154 13.32 -3.10 -3.48
CA ALA A 154 12.56 -1.95 -2.99
C ALA A 154 11.06 -2.21 -3.01
N ARG A 155 10.55 -2.93 -4.02
CA ARG A 155 9.15 -3.33 -4.11
C ARG A 155 8.76 -4.29 -3.00
N THR A 156 9.56 -5.33 -2.75
CA THR A 156 9.34 -6.27 -1.66
C THR A 156 9.22 -5.55 -0.32
N ALA A 157 10.11 -4.58 -0.04
CA ALA A 157 10.03 -3.80 1.20
C ALA A 157 8.71 -2.99 1.30
N VAL A 158 8.15 -2.49 0.20
CA VAL A 158 6.84 -1.83 0.18
C VAL A 158 5.71 -2.84 0.39
N GLU A 159 5.79 -4.00 -0.25
CA GLU A 159 4.77 -5.06 -0.16
C GLU A 159 4.68 -5.65 1.24
N GLU A 160 5.79 -5.89 1.93
CA GLU A 160 5.82 -6.34 3.32
C GLU A 160 4.95 -5.43 4.20
N TRP A 161 5.14 -4.12 4.11
CA TRP A 161 4.37 -3.16 4.90
C TRP A 161 2.94 -2.96 4.40
N LEU A 162 2.70 -3.10 3.12
CA LEU A 162 1.36 -3.07 2.56
C LEU A 162 0.54 -4.28 3.06
N PHE A 163 1.08 -5.49 2.95
CA PHE A 163 0.40 -6.70 3.42
C PHE A 163 0.28 -6.74 4.94
N TRP A 164 1.28 -6.25 5.67
CA TRP A 164 1.20 -6.06 7.12
C TRP A 164 0.02 -5.15 7.51
N GLN A 165 -0.22 -4.09 6.73
CA GLN A 165 -1.38 -3.23 6.96
C GLN A 165 -2.69 -3.95 6.64
N MET A 166 -2.78 -4.67 5.50
CA MET A 166 -4.00 -5.35 5.07
C MET A 166 -4.38 -6.52 5.99
N GLY A 167 -3.41 -7.31 6.45
CA GLY A 167 -3.63 -8.46 7.31
C GLY A 167 -3.62 -8.16 8.80
N GLY A 168 -3.03 -7.03 9.21
CA GLY A 168 -2.80 -6.68 10.62
C GLY A 168 -3.44 -5.36 11.03
N LEU A 169 -2.76 -4.24 10.75
CA LEU A 169 -3.16 -2.93 11.30
C LEU A 169 -4.61 -2.56 10.97
N GLY A 170 -5.03 -2.68 9.72
CA GLY A 170 -6.39 -2.32 9.30
C GLY A 170 -7.46 -3.15 10.00
N PRO A 171 -7.41 -4.48 9.93
CA PRO A 171 -8.36 -5.35 10.61
C PRO A 171 -8.39 -5.15 12.13
N MET A 172 -7.24 -5.10 12.79
CA MET A 172 -7.19 -4.97 14.26
C MET A 172 -7.66 -3.60 14.75
N ALA A 173 -7.27 -2.52 14.07
CA ALA A 173 -7.79 -1.18 14.33
C ALA A 173 -9.30 -1.09 14.07
N GLY A 174 -9.79 -1.78 13.05
CA GLY A 174 -11.23 -1.89 12.76
C GLY A 174 -11.99 -2.58 13.89
N GLN A 175 -11.47 -3.67 14.44
CA GLN A 175 -12.08 -4.35 15.59
C GLN A 175 -12.00 -3.49 16.86
N ALA A 176 -10.88 -2.79 17.11
CA ALA A 176 -10.80 -1.85 18.22
C ALA A 176 -11.87 -0.76 18.13
N HIS A 177 -12.08 -0.15 16.92
CA HIS A 177 -13.20 0.77 16.68
C HIS A 177 -14.54 0.12 16.99
N HIS A 178 -14.78 -1.10 16.50
CA HIS A 178 -16.06 -1.78 16.65
C HIS A 178 -16.41 -1.98 18.13
N PHE A 179 -15.52 -2.61 18.89
CA PHE A 179 -15.81 -2.96 20.29
C PHE A 179 -15.78 -1.76 21.23
N ARG A 180 -15.02 -0.70 20.92
CA ARG A 180 -14.99 0.53 21.73
C ARG A 180 -16.15 1.47 21.46
N ILE A 181 -16.68 1.50 20.21
CA ILE A 181 -17.58 2.57 19.77
C ILE A 181 -18.91 2.03 19.24
N TYR A 182 -18.89 0.92 18.48
CA TYR A 182 -20.05 0.46 17.72
C TYR A 182 -20.74 -0.76 18.31
N ALA A 183 -20.08 -1.58 19.09
CA ALA A 183 -20.68 -2.77 19.66
C ALA A 183 -21.92 -2.42 20.51
N PRO A 184 -23.03 -3.20 20.42
CA PRO A 184 -24.25 -2.94 21.19
C PRO A 184 -24.02 -3.11 22.68
N GLU A 185 -23.10 -4.01 23.04
CA GLU A 185 -22.75 -4.35 24.39
C GLU A 185 -21.27 -3.99 24.66
N ARG A 186 -20.99 -3.57 25.87
CA ARG A 186 -19.63 -3.37 26.31
C ARG A 186 -19.01 -4.72 26.71
N LEU A 187 -18.08 -5.19 25.92
CA LEU A 187 -17.35 -6.43 26.14
C LEU A 187 -15.89 -6.14 26.55
N PRO A 188 -15.59 -6.05 27.86
CA PRO A 188 -14.27 -5.62 28.36
C PRO A 188 -13.12 -6.42 27.74
N TYR A 189 -13.24 -7.75 27.72
CA TYR A 189 -12.22 -8.63 27.17
C TYR A 189 -11.91 -8.32 25.68
N ALA A 190 -12.93 -8.10 24.85
CA ALA A 190 -12.75 -7.79 23.45
C ALA A 190 -12.14 -6.39 23.26
N ILE A 191 -12.57 -5.41 24.09
CA ILE A 191 -12.02 -4.05 24.07
C ILE A 191 -10.52 -4.12 24.39
N ASP A 192 -10.14 -4.79 25.50
CA ASP A 192 -8.75 -4.90 25.93
C ASP A 192 -7.91 -5.66 24.89
N ARG A 193 -8.42 -6.79 24.40
CA ARG A 193 -7.73 -7.63 23.41
C ARG A 193 -7.33 -6.83 22.16
N TYR A 194 -8.28 -6.09 21.59
CA TYR A 194 -8.02 -5.36 20.34
C TYR A 194 -7.31 -4.03 20.57
N THR A 195 -7.54 -3.33 21.68
CA THR A 195 -6.78 -2.13 22.06
C THR A 195 -5.31 -2.46 22.25
N ASN A 196 -4.99 -3.55 22.98
CA ASN A 196 -3.61 -3.99 23.20
C ASN A 196 -2.94 -4.46 21.92
N GLU A 197 -3.65 -5.12 21.01
CA GLU A 197 -3.08 -5.52 19.73
C GLU A 197 -2.77 -4.29 18.84
N VAL A 198 -3.64 -3.28 18.82
CA VAL A 198 -3.34 -2.02 18.12
C VAL A 198 -2.14 -1.30 18.76
N ASN A 199 -2.05 -1.29 20.09
CA ASN A 199 -0.89 -0.73 20.80
C ASN A 199 0.41 -1.41 20.36
N ARG A 200 0.42 -2.75 20.30
CA ARG A 200 1.56 -3.53 19.83
C ARG A 200 1.93 -3.18 18.38
N LEU A 201 0.93 -3.05 17.50
CA LEU A 201 1.15 -2.68 16.09
C LEU A 201 1.70 -1.26 15.94
N TYR A 202 1.24 -0.31 16.78
CA TYR A 202 1.82 1.04 16.83
C TYR A 202 3.27 1.02 17.32
N GLY A 203 3.59 0.18 18.28
CA GLY A 203 4.96 -0.07 18.73
C GLY A 203 5.87 -0.57 17.61
N VAL A 204 5.37 -1.50 16.76
CA VAL A 204 6.10 -1.97 15.57
C VAL A 204 6.39 -0.82 14.60
N MET A 205 5.39 0.01 14.30
CA MET A 205 5.58 1.19 13.45
C MET A 205 6.56 2.18 14.08
N ASN A 206 6.44 2.46 15.36
CA ASN A 206 7.28 3.41 16.07
C ASN A 206 8.77 2.98 16.05
N ILE A 207 9.05 1.71 16.28
CA ILE A 207 10.40 1.14 16.16
C ILE A 207 10.89 1.24 14.71
N ARG A 208 10.06 0.90 13.74
CA ARG A 208 10.41 0.98 12.31
C ARG A 208 10.76 2.37 11.84
N LEU A 209 10.08 3.38 12.36
CA LEU A 209 10.22 4.78 11.98
C LEU A 209 11.32 5.53 12.75
N LYS A 210 12.01 4.89 13.69
CA LYS A 210 13.06 5.51 14.51
C LYS A 210 14.20 6.09 13.67
N ASP A 211 14.59 5.42 12.61
CA ASP A 211 15.76 5.72 11.79
C ASP A 211 15.42 6.02 10.31
N ARG A 212 14.14 6.16 9.99
CA ARG A 212 13.67 6.40 8.62
C ARG A 212 12.38 7.19 8.56
N PRO A 213 12.19 8.03 7.53
CA PRO A 213 11.04 8.90 7.43
C PRO A 213 9.73 8.18 7.05
N PHE A 214 9.81 6.99 6.41
CA PHE A 214 8.65 6.23 5.92
C PHE A 214 8.84 4.73 6.08
N LEU A 215 7.75 3.95 6.09
CA LEU A 215 7.75 2.51 6.39
C LEU A 215 8.71 1.70 5.51
N ALA A 216 8.75 1.97 4.22
CA ALA A 216 9.68 1.34 3.27
C ALA A 216 10.91 2.21 2.93
N GLY A 217 11.23 3.20 3.78
CA GLY A 217 12.32 4.15 3.61
C GLY A 217 11.98 5.36 2.77
N LYS A 218 11.25 5.20 1.66
CA LYS A 218 10.67 6.29 0.85
C LYS A 218 9.15 6.26 0.94
N TYR A 219 8.52 7.43 0.80
CA TYR A 219 7.07 7.54 0.77
C TYR A 219 6.47 6.65 -0.32
N SER A 220 5.53 5.79 0.05
CA SER A 220 5.01 4.73 -0.79
C SER A 220 3.54 4.42 -0.51
N ILE A 221 2.99 3.50 -1.29
CA ILE A 221 1.63 2.98 -1.06
C ILE A 221 1.45 2.29 0.31
N ALA A 222 2.53 1.85 0.95
CA ALA A 222 2.49 1.31 2.31
C ALA A 222 2.10 2.39 3.33
N ASP A 223 2.67 3.58 3.21
CA ASP A 223 2.33 4.73 4.07
C ASP A 223 0.90 5.22 3.81
N MET A 224 0.49 5.30 2.54
CA MET A 224 -0.88 5.66 2.16
C MET A 224 -1.91 4.67 2.70
N ALA A 225 -1.55 3.39 2.79
CA ALA A 225 -2.40 2.36 3.36
C ALA A 225 -2.61 2.52 4.87
N CYS A 226 -1.59 3.00 5.59
CA CYS A 226 -1.58 3.10 7.05
C CYS A 226 -2.16 4.42 7.57
N VAL A 227 -1.92 5.55 6.89
CA VAL A 227 -2.17 6.90 7.44
C VAL A 227 -3.62 7.12 7.87
N GLY A 228 -4.59 6.66 7.07
CA GLY A 228 -6.02 6.81 7.41
C GLY A 228 -6.44 6.03 8.67
N TRP A 229 -5.77 4.92 8.97
CA TRP A 229 -6.01 4.15 10.18
C TRP A 229 -5.32 4.79 11.39
N VAL A 230 -4.06 5.16 11.27
CA VAL A 230 -3.31 5.79 12.36
C VAL A 230 -3.89 7.16 12.74
N SER A 231 -4.44 7.93 11.78
CA SER A 231 -5.11 9.21 12.07
C SER A 231 -6.35 9.09 12.96
N ARG A 232 -6.80 7.88 13.28
CA ARG A 232 -7.94 7.59 14.16
C ARG A 232 -7.51 6.96 15.50
N TRP A 233 -6.28 7.19 15.92
CA TRP A 233 -5.67 6.59 17.10
C TRP A 233 -6.51 6.74 18.39
N GLU A 234 -7.11 7.89 18.64
CA GLU A 234 -8.00 8.13 19.79
C GLU A 234 -9.18 7.14 19.83
N ARG A 235 -9.82 6.91 18.66
CA ARG A 235 -10.94 5.99 18.53
C ARG A 235 -10.54 4.54 18.76
N GLN A 236 -9.27 4.23 18.62
CA GLN A 236 -8.66 2.91 18.86
C GLN A 236 -8.15 2.75 20.30
N GLY A 237 -8.29 3.81 21.12
CA GLY A 237 -7.87 3.81 22.53
C GLY A 237 -6.36 3.92 22.71
N GLN A 238 -5.68 4.57 21.76
CA GLN A 238 -4.25 4.84 21.86
C GLN A 238 -4.00 6.28 22.26
N ASP A 239 -2.84 6.57 22.85
CA ASP A 239 -2.25 7.89 22.90
C ASP A 239 -1.06 7.94 21.93
N ILE A 240 -1.14 8.82 20.94
CA ILE A 240 -0.07 8.94 19.92
C ILE A 240 1.24 9.48 20.52
N ASN A 241 1.19 10.14 21.69
CA ASN A 241 2.37 10.65 22.38
C ASN A 241 3.27 9.52 22.94
N ASP A 242 2.72 8.32 23.17
CA ASP A 242 3.48 7.15 23.57
C ASP A 242 4.38 6.63 22.43
N PHE A 243 4.17 7.12 21.18
CA PHE A 243 4.84 6.68 19.98
C PHE A 243 5.47 7.84 19.19
N PRO A 244 6.55 8.47 19.70
CA PRO A 244 7.06 9.73 19.16
C PRO A 244 7.49 9.68 17.69
N HIS A 245 8.05 8.58 17.20
CA HIS A 245 8.43 8.44 15.79
C HIS A 245 7.21 8.24 14.89
N LEU A 246 6.20 7.48 15.36
CA LEU A 246 4.93 7.32 14.68
C LEU A 246 4.15 8.64 14.63
N LYS A 247 4.18 9.44 15.69
CA LYS A 247 3.59 10.77 15.75
C LYS A 247 4.19 11.68 14.68
N LEU A 248 5.53 11.76 14.62
CA LEU A 248 6.23 12.58 13.63
C LEU A 248 5.89 12.14 12.19
N TRP A 249 5.84 10.83 11.94
CA TRP A 249 5.42 10.27 10.65
C TRP A 249 3.97 10.68 10.31
N LEU A 250 3.05 10.58 11.26
CA LEU A 250 1.65 10.98 11.07
C LEU A 250 1.55 12.46 10.73
N GLU A 251 2.20 13.33 11.49
CA GLU A 251 2.23 14.79 11.26
C GLU A 251 2.79 15.11 9.86
N THR A 252 3.90 14.46 9.49
CA THR A 252 4.52 14.60 8.17
C THR A 252 3.54 14.25 7.04
N LEU A 253 2.78 13.17 7.18
CA LEU A 253 1.81 12.76 6.17
C LEU A 253 0.58 13.66 6.15
N MET A 254 0.07 14.04 7.31
CA MET A 254 -1.10 14.93 7.42
C MET A 254 -0.83 16.35 6.92
N ALA A 255 0.43 16.79 6.90
CA ALA A 255 0.85 18.06 6.29
C ALA A 255 0.86 18.02 4.75
N ARG A 256 0.80 16.86 4.11
CA ARG A 256 0.81 16.74 2.64
C ARG A 256 -0.51 17.21 2.04
N PRO A 257 -0.49 18.16 1.08
CA PRO A 257 -1.72 18.69 0.48
C PRO A 257 -2.60 17.62 -0.18
N ALA A 258 -2.01 16.59 -0.80
CA ALA A 258 -2.75 15.50 -1.43
C ALA A 258 -3.44 14.60 -0.38
N VAL A 259 -2.78 14.34 0.76
CA VAL A 259 -3.39 13.60 1.88
C VAL A 259 -4.58 14.38 2.43
N GLN A 260 -4.42 15.69 2.64
CA GLN A 260 -5.50 16.55 3.13
C GLN A 260 -6.71 16.56 2.18
N ARG A 261 -6.48 16.72 0.86
CA ARG A 261 -7.57 16.69 -0.12
C ARG A 261 -8.24 15.32 -0.15
N GLY A 262 -7.46 14.25 -0.23
CA GLY A 262 -8.00 12.89 -0.29
C GLY A 262 -8.83 12.51 0.94
N MET A 263 -8.46 12.99 2.13
CA MET A 263 -9.19 12.71 3.37
C MET A 263 -10.42 13.60 3.60
N LYS A 264 -10.55 14.74 2.91
CA LYS A 264 -11.70 15.65 3.04
C LYS A 264 -12.90 15.24 2.20
N LEU A 265 -12.75 14.33 1.24
CA LEU A 265 -13.84 13.96 0.35
C LEU A 265 -15.05 13.41 1.12
N ARG A 266 -16.22 14.07 0.96
CA ARG A 266 -17.55 13.69 1.50
C ARG A 266 -17.60 13.37 3.01
N VAL A 267 -16.69 13.94 3.80
CA VAL A 267 -16.67 13.71 5.26
C VAL A 267 -17.96 14.22 5.93
N GLU A 268 -18.49 15.33 5.46
CA GLU A 268 -19.73 15.94 5.99
C GLU A 268 -20.93 15.01 5.82
N GLU A 269 -21.08 14.36 4.67
CA GLU A 269 -22.18 13.42 4.42
C GLU A 269 -22.11 12.17 5.33
N ALA A 270 -20.89 11.65 5.57
CA ALA A 270 -20.72 10.52 6.46
C ALA A 270 -20.93 10.88 7.93
N SER A 271 -20.70 12.11 8.32
CA SER A 271 -20.92 12.59 9.70
C SER A 271 -22.40 12.66 10.07
N GLN A 272 -23.30 12.72 9.06
CA GLN A 272 -24.76 12.73 9.25
C GLN A 272 -25.36 11.33 9.45
N VAL A 273 -24.55 10.28 9.31
CA VAL A 273 -25.03 8.90 9.50
C VAL A 273 -25.23 8.62 10.99
N ASP A 274 -26.47 8.28 11.37
CA ASP A 274 -26.75 7.81 12.72
C ASP A 274 -26.30 6.34 12.88
N MET A 275 -25.17 6.16 13.52
CA MET A 275 -24.59 4.84 13.82
C MET A 275 -25.36 4.08 14.92
N LYS A 276 -26.34 4.70 15.57
CA LYS A 276 -27.21 4.04 16.57
C LYS A 276 -28.48 3.47 15.94
N ASP A 277 -28.83 3.90 14.72
CA ASP A 277 -30.00 3.36 13.99
C ASP A 277 -29.85 1.83 13.82
N PRO A 278 -30.83 1.03 14.29
CA PRO A 278 -30.79 -0.43 14.19
C PRO A 278 -30.65 -0.93 12.75
N LYS A 279 -31.26 -0.24 11.78
CA LYS A 279 -31.17 -0.58 10.36
C LYS A 279 -29.75 -0.37 9.82
N VAL A 280 -29.14 0.77 10.13
CA VAL A 280 -27.73 1.05 9.77
C VAL A 280 -26.79 0.01 10.40
N ARG A 281 -27.00 -0.32 11.66
CA ARG A 281 -26.20 -1.32 12.37
C ARG A 281 -26.34 -2.71 11.74
N SER A 282 -27.54 -3.11 11.39
CA SER A 282 -27.81 -4.38 10.70
C SER A 282 -27.07 -4.44 9.36
N LEU A 283 -27.15 -3.37 8.55
CA LEU A 283 -26.46 -3.29 7.27
C LEU A 283 -24.92 -3.37 7.40
N LEU A 284 -24.35 -2.79 8.45
CA LEU A 284 -22.90 -2.71 8.61
C LEU A 284 -22.31 -3.93 9.34
N PHE A 285 -23.02 -4.49 10.34
CA PHE A 285 -22.42 -5.42 11.29
C PHE A 285 -23.10 -6.80 11.37
N ALA A 286 -24.33 -6.96 10.86
CA ALA A 286 -25.06 -8.23 10.93
C ALA A 286 -25.09 -8.99 9.58
N GLN A 287 -24.11 -8.77 8.73
CA GLN A 287 -24.04 -9.42 7.42
C GLN A 287 -23.76 -10.92 7.58
N ARG A 288 -24.48 -11.74 6.80
CA ARG A 288 -24.31 -13.19 6.71
C ARG A 288 -24.06 -13.60 5.26
N ALA A 289 -23.67 -14.85 5.04
CA ALA A 289 -23.57 -15.41 3.71
C ALA A 289 -24.87 -15.19 2.93
N ARG A 290 -24.75 -14.81 1.67
CA ARG A 290 -25.86 -14.77 0.74
C ARG A 290 -26.00 -16.15 0.13
N THR A 291 -27.19 -16.73 0.19
CA THR A 291 -27.54 -17.89 -0.63
C THR A 291 -27.75 -17.39 -2.05
N ALA A 292 -27.15 -18.12 -3.02
CA ALA A 292 -27.30 -17.82 -4.45
C ALA A 292 -28.76 -18.03 -4.88
#